data_cffa465336045c5d707a3f32f01664dd
#
_entry.id   cffa465336045c5d707a3f32f01664dd
#
_cell.length_a   1.000
_cell.length_b   1.000
_cell.length_c   1.000
_cell.angle_alpha   90.00
_cell.angle_beta   90.00
_cell.angle_gamma   90.00
#
_symmetry.space_group_name_H-M   'P 1'
#
loop_
_entity.id
_entity.type
_entity.pdbx_description
1 polymer ?
#
loop_
_entity_poly.entity_id
_entity_poly.type
_entity_poly.pdbx_seq_one_letter_code
_entity_poly.pdbx_strand_id
1 'polypeptide(L)'
;CQHLANLGMKYDILTPNEIVSMVPALNDIKSEIYNGILYQEDQHGDAHLFCKQLLDKYINAGGHIEYDVNVSSLRIKSNRIIGVDTANGFRAANRVVVTAGTRSPVLLKSVGIHLGVKPVKGYSVTVDVTGIGDIPTLPVLDDSMHAGITPLGRQLRMVGTAEFAGFDASINHV
;
A
#
# COMPACT_ATOMS: atom_id res chain seq x y z
N CYS A 1 -10.64 -10.32 20.02
CA CYS A 1 -9.91 -9.48 21.02
C CYS A 1 -8.84 -10.28 21.79
N GLN A 2 -9.14 -11.47 22.35
CA GLN A 2 -8.14 -12.25 23.12
C GLN A 2 -6.92 -12.68 22.28
N HIS A 3 -7.10 -12.91 20.99
CA HIS A 3 -6.01 -13.23 20.07
C HIS A 3 -5.03 -12.05 19.88
N LEU A 4 -5.53 -10.82 19.79
CA LEU A 4 -4.72 -9.61 19.68
C LEU A 4 -3.89 -9.36 20.95
N ALA A 5 -4.50 -9.56 22.12
CA ALA A 5 -3.78 -9.45 23.39
C ALA A 5 -2.64 -10.48 23.50
N ASN A 6 -2.87 -11.71 23.05
CA ASN A 6 -1.84 -12.76 23.02
C ASN A 6 -0.66 -12.43 22.10
N LEU A 7 -0.87 -11.58 21.10
CA LEU A 7 0.17 -11.06 20.19
C LEU A 7 0.89 -9.82 20.77
N GLY A 8 0.51 -9.37 21.98
CA GLY A 8 1.09 -8.19 22.62
C GLY A 8 0.63 -6.86 22.01
N MET A 9 -0.43 -6.87 21.21
CA MET A 9 -0.98 -5.64 20.62
C MET A 9 -1.78 -4.87 21.66
N LYS A 10 -1.50 -3.57 21.79
CA LYS A 10 -2.27 -2.66 22.65
C LYS A 10 -3.46 -2.12 21.87
N TYR A 11 -4.64 -2.28 22.41
CA TYR A 11 -5.88 -1.80 21.82
C TYR A 11 -6.89 -1.44 22.88
N ASP A 12 -7.79 -0.51 22.56
CA ASP A 12 -8.96 -0.17 23.34
C ASP A 12 -10.23 -0.53 22.56
N ILE A 13 -11.24 -1.00 23.28
CA ILE A 13 -12.57 -1.21 22.71
C ILE A 13 -13.38 0.05 23.00
N LEU A 14 -13.85 0.71 21.94
CA LEU A 14 -14.58 1.96 22.03
C LEU A 14 -16.07 1.75 21.82
N THR A 15 -16.87 2.44 22.63
CA THR A 15 -18.31 2.59 22.42
C THR A 15 -18.62 3.57 21.27
N PRO A 16 -19.82 3.55 20.67
CA PRO A 16 -20.22 4.53 19.67
C PRO A 16 -20.07 5.99 20.10
N ASN A 17 -20.29 6.30 21.38
CA ASN A 17 -20.10 7.64 21.92
C ASN A 17 -18.64 8.08 21.89
N GLU A 18 -17.72 7.21 22.29
CA GLU A 18 -16.28 7.46 22.28
C GLU A 18 -15.76 7.61 20.85
N ILE A 19 -16.24 6.76 19.92
CA ILE A 19 -15.88 6.84 18.50
C ILE A 19 -16.25 8.20 17.91
N VAL A 20 -17.49 8.63 18.10
CA VAL A 20 -17.97 9.92 17.58
C VAL A 20 -17.27 11.09 18.27
N SER A 21 -16.92 10.96 19.56
CA SER A 21 -16.11 11.98 20.25
C SER A 21 -14.73 12.14 19.64
N MET A 22 -14.11 11.04 19.17
CA MET A 22 -12.80 11.06 18.50
C MET A 22 -12.89 11.44 17.02
N VAL A 23 -13.96 11.01 16.34
CA VAL A 23 -14.19 11.22 14.91
C VAL A 23 -15.61 11.78 14.71
N PRO A 24 -15.83 13.09 14.90
CA PRO A 24 -17.14 13.73 14.80
C PRO A 24 -17.84 13.51 13.45
N ALA A 25 -17.07 13.36 12.38
CA ALA A 25 -17.58 13.04 11.04
C ALA A 25 -18.46 11.78 10.97
N LEU A 26 -18.38 10.90 11.96
CA LEU A 26 -19.19 9.67 12.04
C LEU A 26 -20.52 9.86 12.79
N ASN A 27 -20.85 11.08 13.22
CA ASN A 27 -22.03 11.32 14.05
C ASN A 27 -23.33 10.89 13.38
N ASP A 28 -23.47 11.12 12.08
CA ASP A 28 -24.71 10.84 11.34
C ASP A 28 -25.00 9.33 11.22
N ILE A 29 -23.95 8.50 11.27
CA ILE A 29 -24.08 7.04 11.22
C ILE A 29 -23.87 6.37 12.60
N LYS A 30 -23.84 7.14 13.68
CA LYS A 30 -23.58 6.64 15.02
C LYS A 30 -24.47 5.47 15.45
N SER A 31 -25.75 5.49 15.04
CA SER A 31 -26.70 4.41 15.34
C SER A 31 -26.40 3.09 14.64
N GLU A 32 -25.57 3.12 13.59
CA GLU A 32 -25.13 1.95 12.83
C GLU A 32 -23.82 1.38 13.36
N ILE A 33 -23.12 2.14 14.21
CA ILE A 33 -21.85 1.73 14.81
C ILE A 33 -22.13 0.88 16.05
N TYR A 34 -21.66 -0.36 16.05
CA TYR A 34 -21.80 -1.26 17.18
C TYR A 34 -20.72 -1.01 18.24
N ASN A 35 -19.45 -1.03 17.83
CA ASN A 35 -18.27 -0.70 18.62
C ASN A 35 -17.09 -0.44 17.68
N GLY A 36 -15.95 -0.07 18.24
CA GLY A 36 -14.71 0.06 17.48
C GLY A 36 -13.51 -0.44 18.27
N ILE A 37 -12.42 -0.66 17.57
CA ILE A 37 -11.12 -0.99 18.16
C ILE A 37 -10.15 0.12 17.78
N LEU A 38 -9.57 0.75 18.80
CA LEU A 38 -8.49 1.72 18.62
C LEU A 38 -7.15 1.02 18.88
N TYR A 39 -6.30 1.01 17.88
CA TYR A 39 -4.92 0.56 18.02
C TYR A 39 -4.03 1.76 18.34
N GLN A 40 -3.56 1.84 19.59
CA GLN A 40 -2.84 3.02 20.10
C GLN A 40 -1.48 3.24 19.44
N GLU A 41 -0.85 2.19 18.95
CA GLU A 41 0.49 2.22 18.38
C GLU A 41 0.48 2.26 16.84
N ASP A 42 -0.70 2.13 16.21
CA ASP A 42 -0.83 2.22 14.76
C ASP A 42 -0.61 3.65 14.26
N GLN A 43 0.01 3.73 13.10
CA GLN A 43 0.31 5.00 12.44
C GLN A 43 -0.15 4.94 11.00
N HIS A 44 -0.48 6.10 10.44
CA HIS A 44 -0.76 6.26 9.03
C HIS A 44 0.21 7.24 8.38
N GLY A 45 0.38 7.13 7.09
CA GLY A 45 1.26 8.03 6.35
C GLY A 45 0.98 8.02 4.86
N ASP A 46 1.47 9.06 4.19
CA ASP A 46 1.44 9.16 2.75
C ASP A 46 2.61 8.37 2.14
N ALA A 47 2.31 7.18 1.61
CA ALA A 47 3.31 6.31 0.98
C ALA A 47 3.96 6.96 -0.24
N HIS A 48 3.23 7.79 -1.01
CA HIS A 48 3.77 8.51 -2.16
C HIS A 48 4.81 9.54 -1.71
N LEU A 49 4.46 10.36 -0.72
CA LEU A 49 5.37 11.36 -0.17
C LEU A 49 6.60 10.71 0.46
N PHE A 50 6.41 9.61 1.19
CA PHE A 50 7.51 8.82 1.75
C PHE A 50 8.47 8.34 0.67
N CYS A 51 7.95 7.72 -0.41
CA CYS A 51 8.78 7.23 -1.51
C CYS A 51 9.55 8.37 -2.21
N LYS A 52 8.91 9.53 -2.42
CA LYS A 52 9.58 10.71 -3.00
C LYS A 52 10.74 11.18 -2.12
N GLN A 53 10.51 11.35 -0.83
CA GLN A 53 11.56 11.80 0.10
C GLN A 53 12.69 10.78 0.23
N LEU A 54 12.37 9.49 0.20
CA LEU A 54 13.38 8.42 0.22
C LEU A 54 14.22 8.43 -1.06
N LEU A 55 13.59 8.68 -2.21
CA LEU A 55 14.28 8.82 -3.48
C LEU A 55 15.27 9.99 -3.47
N ASP A 56 14.84 11.15 -2.98
CA ASP A 56 15.71 12.33 -2.87
C ASP A 56 16.94 12.04 -1.99
N LYS A 57 16.74 11.36 -0.86
CA LYS A 57 17.85 10.91 0.00
C LYS A 57 18.77 9.93 -0.70
N TYR A 58 18.22 8.99 -1.46
CA TYR A 58 18.99 8.00 -2.22
C TYR A 58 19.87 8.67 -3.27
N ILE A 59 19.33 9.63 -4.04
CA ILE A 59 20.08 10.39 -5.04
C ILE A 59 21.18 11.23 -4.39
N ASN A 60 20.88 11.93 -3.29
CA ASN A 60 21.83 12.73 -2.55
C ASN A 60 22.97 11.89 -1.93
N ALA A 61 22.72 10.61 -1.66
CA ALA A 61 23.73 9.65 -1.22
C ALA A 61 24.57 9.05 -2.38
N GLY A 62 24.41 9.54 -3.61
CA GLY A 62 25.12 9.08 -4.80
C GLY A 62 24.44 7.90 -5.51
N GLY A 63 23.21 7.58 -5.15
CA GLY A 63 22.41 6.58 -5.85
C GLY A 63 22.02 7.04 -7.26
N HIS A 64 21.87 6.08 -8.16
CA HIS A 64 21.45 6.32 -9.54
C HIS A 64 20.10 5.65 -9.80
N ILE A 65 19.20 6.33 -10.51
CA ILE A 65 17.90 5.81 -10.90
C ILE A 65 17.68 6.00 -12.41
N GLU A 66 17.16 4.99 -13.07
CA GLU A 66 16.71 5.06 -14.45
C GLU A 66 15.20 4.82 -14.49
N TYR A 67 14.47 5.79 -15.05
CA TYR A 67 13.02 5.66 -15.29
C TYR A 67 12.76 5.10 -16.69
N ASP A 68 11.54 4.59 -16.90
CA ASP A 68 11.07 4.06 -18.19
C ASP A 68 11.96 2.95 -18.76
N VAL A 69 12.67 2.24 -17.89
CA VAL A 69 13.52 1.10 -18.25
C VAL A 69 12.81 -0.19 -17.88
N ASN A 70 12.38 -0.92 -18.90
CA ASN A 70 11.80 -2.24 -18.74
C ASN A 70 12.90 -3.32 -18.63
N VAL A 71 13.00 -3.97 -17.49
CA VAL A 71 13.87 -5.13 -17.29
C VAL A 71 13.14 -6.37 -17.79
N SER A 72 13.71 -7.04 -18.80
CA SER A 72 13.11 -8.20 -19.46
C SER A 72 13.55 -9.54 -18.84
N SER A 73 14.80 -9.62 -18.38
CA SER A 73 15.33 -10.85 -17.80
C SER A 73 16.51 -10.60 -16.84
N LEU A 74 16.75 -11.59 -15.99
CA LEU A 74 17.98 -11.69 -15.21
C LEU A 74 19.00 -12.51 -16.00
N ARG A 75 20.26 -12.04 -16.05
CA ARG A 75 21.33 -12.75 -16.76
C ARG A 75 22.24 -13.48 -15.78
N ILE A 76 22.36 -14.80 -15.98
CA ILE A 76 23.20 -15.68 -15.17
C ILE A 76 24.34 -16.23 -16.04
N LYS A 77 25.55 -16.30 -15.47
CA LYS A 77 26.70 -16.97 -16.04
C LYS A 77 27.39 -17.76 -14.92
N SER A 78 27.71 -19.04 -15.17
CA SER A 78 28.36 -19.92 -14.19
C SER A 78 27.68 -19.91 -12.83
N ASN A 79 26.35 -20.03 -12.82
CA ASN A 79 25.48 -20.02 -11.63
C ASN A 79 25.56 -18.76 -10.77
N ARG A 80 25.95 -17.63 -11.35
CA ARG A 80 26.00 -16.32 -10.69
C ARG A 80 25.28 -15.28 -11.53
N ILE A 81 24.59 -14.37 -10.84
CA ILE A 81 24.00 -13.19 -11.50
C ILE A 81 25.15 -12.30 -12.01
N ILE A 82 25.04 -11.85 -13.25
CA ILE A 82 25.99 -10.90 -13.87
C ILE A 82 25.33 -9.59 -14.27
N GLY A 83 24.01 -9.48 -14.20
CA GLY A 83 23.26 -8.28 -14.50
C GLY A 83 21.85 -8.57 -14.97
N VAL A 84 21.26 -7.57 -15.62
CA VAL A 84 19.89 -7.62 -16.14
C VAL A 84 19.88 -7.19 -17.62
N ASP A 85 18.94 -7.74 -18.37
CA ASP A 85 18.66 -7.32 -19.74
C ASP A 85 17.51 -6.31 -19.73
N THR A 86 17.70 -5.23 -20.47
CA THR A 86 16.71 -4.17 -20.66
C THR A 86 16.50 -3.89 -22.15
N ALA A 87 15.44 -3.17 -22.49
CA ALA A 87 15.23 -2.70 -23.86
C ALA A 87 16.41 -1.83 -24.36
N ASN A 88 17.12 -1.16 -23.46
CA ASN A 88 18.27 -0.29 -23.73
C ASN A 88 19.62 -1.02 -23.63
N GLY A 89 19.60 -2.37 -23.61
CA GLY A 89 20.78 -3.21 -23.55
C GLY A 89 21.04 -3.79 -22.15
N PHE A 90 22.16 -4.48 -22.05
CA PHE A 90 22.60 -5.15 -20.81
C PHE A 90 23.12 -4.17 -19.77
N ARG A 91 22.70 -4.37 -18.52
CA ARG A 91 23.21 -3.64 -17.34
C ARG A 91 23.92 -4.63 -16.43
N ALA A 92 25.24 -4.46 -16.28
CA ALA A 92 26.05 -5.31 -15.41
C ALA A 92 25.76 -5.06 -13.94
N ALA A 93 25.64 -6.12 -13.14
CA ALA A 93 25.47 -6.04 -11.70
C ALA A 93 25.97 -7.33 -11.04
N ASN A 94 26.66 -7.19 -9.92
CA ASN A 94 27.12 -8.34 -9.13
C ASN A 94 26.05 -8.89 -8.19
N ARG A 95 25.03 -8.10 -7.90
CA ARG A 95 23.84 -8.45 -7.09
C ARG A 95 22.62 -7.75 -7.66
N VAL A 96 21.48 -8.42 -7.61
CA VAL A 96 20.20 -7.88 -8.05
C VAL A 96 19.16 -8.13 -6.97
N VAL A 97 18.44 -7.08 -6.60
CA VAL A 97 17.27 -7.17 -5.71
C VAL A 97 16.03 -6.96 -6.57
N VAL A 98 15.15 -7.95 -6.59
CA VAL A 98 13.91 -7.90 -7.38
C VAL A 98 12.79 -7.38 -6.49
N THR A 99 12.33 -6.16 -6.75
CA THR A 99 11.24 -5.48 -6.03
C THR A 99 10.13 -5.05 -6.98
N ALA A 100 9.89 -5.83 -8.05
CA ALA A 100 8.98 -5.51 -9.14
C ALA A 100 7.49 -5.83 -8.82
N GLY A 101 7.14 -5.99 -7.54
CA GLY A 101 5.78 -6.28 -7.10
C GLY A 101 5.21 -7.51 -7.82
N THR A 102 4.04 -7.38 -8.40
CA THR A 102 3.33 -8.45 -9.12
C THR A 102 4.06 -8.93 -10.40
N ARG A 103 5.04 -8.18 -10.90
CA ARG A 103 5.88 -8.59 -12.04
C ARG A 103 7.12 -9.40 -11.62
N SER A 104 7.44 -9.44 -10.34
CA SER A 104 8.57 -10.23 -9.82
C SER A 104 8.54 -11.70 -10.23
N PRO A 105 7.39 -12.42 -10.23
CA PRO A 105 7.32 -13.80 -10.70
C PRO A 105 7.76 -13.98 -12.16
N VAL A 106 7.43 -12.99 -13.02
CA VAL A 106 7.79 -13.03 -14.45
C VAL A 106 9.31 -12.97 -14.62
N LEU A 107 9.96 -12.04 -13.91
CA LEU A 107 11.42 -11.90 -13.95
C LEU A 107 12.13 -13.12 -13.37
N LEU A 108 11.67 -13.62 -12.22
CA LEU A 108 12.29 -14.75 -11.54
C LEU A 108 12.12 -16.08 -12.28
N LYS A 109 11.04 -16.23 -13.05
CA LYS A 109 10.82 -17.41 -13.90
C LYS A 109 11.95 -17.60 -14.93
N SER A 110 12.57 -16.53 -15.41
CA SER A 110 13.68 -16.58 -16.37
C SER A 110 14.92 -17.30 -15.80
N VAL A 111 15.04 -17.42 -14.48
CA VAL A 111 16.14 -18.09 -13.78
C VAL A 111 15.67 -19.31 -12.97
N GLY A 112 14.47 -19.84 -13.28
CA GLY A 112 13.93 -21.07 -12.68
C GLY A 112 13.35 -20.90 -11.28
N ILE A 113 13.18 -19.67 -10.79
CA ILE A 113 12.57 -19.41 -9.48
C ILE A 113 11.07 -19.16 -9.65
N HIS A 114 10.26 -19.91 -8.89
CA HIS A 114 8.81 -19.76 -8.85
C HIS A 114 8.40 -19.00 -7.60
N LEU A 115 7.71 -17.89 -7.79
CA LEU A 115 7.20 -17.03 -6.72
C LEU A 115 5.67 -16.97 -6.79
N GLY A 116 4.98 -17.31 -5.69
CA GLY A 116 3.54 -17.40 -5.59
C GLY A 116 2.82 -16.04 -5.40
N VAL A 117 3.34 -14.96 -5.98
CA VAL A 117 2.71 -13.62 -5.94
C VAL A 117 1.76 -13.46 -7.11
N LYS A 118 0.53 -13.04 -6.81
CA LYS A 118 -0.50 -12.73 -7.80
C LYS A 118 -1.01 -11.30 -7.61
N PRO A 119 -1.38 -10.61 -8.68
CA PRO A 119 -1.96 -9.27 -8.58
C PRO A 119 -3.36 -9.33 -7.97
N VAL A 120 -3.65 -8.35 -7.12
CA VAL A 120 -4.98 -8.02 -6.63
C VAL A 120 -5.20 -6.54 -6.93
N LYS A 121 -6.31 -6.22 -7.57
CA LYS A 121 -6.67 -4.85 -7.92
C LYS A 121 -7.53 -4.26 -6.81
N GLY A 122 -7.10 -3.13 -6.25
CA GLY A 122 -7.85 -2.34 -5.29
C GLY A 122 -8.34 -1.05 -5.92
N TYR A 123 -9.42 -0.49 -5.40
CA TYR A 123 -9.98 0.78 -5.84
C TYR A 123 -9.80 1.84 -4.76
N SER A 124 -9.48 3.05 -5.17
CA SER A 124 -9.40 4.19 -4.27
C SER A 124 -9.89 5.47 -4.93
N VAL A 125 -10.50 6.32 -4.13
CA VAL A 125 -10.86 7.70 -4.48
C VAL A 125 -10.13 8.64 -3.53
N THR A 126 -9.56 9.71 -4.06
CA THR A 126 -8.92 10.75 -3.25
C THR A 126 -9.56 12.08 -3.58
N VAL A 127 -10.05 12.78 -2.57
CA VAL A 127 -10.73 14.08 -2.71
C VAL A 127 -9.99 15.15 -1.92
N ASP A 128 -9.99 16.38 -2.42
CA ASP A 128 -9.54 17.56 -1.66
C ASP A 128 -10.64 17.94 -0.68
N VAL A 129 -10.29 18.06 0.58
CA VAL A 129 -11.22 18.41 1.67
C VAL A 129 -10.95 19.79 2.25
N THR A 130 -10.26 20.65 1.50
CA THR A 130 -9.97 22.01 1.92
C THR A 130 -11.26 22.78 2.10
N GLY A 131 -11.46 23.36 3.30
CA GLY A 131 -12.67 24.13 3.64
C GLY A 131 -13.89 23.29 3.99
N ILE A 132 -13.77 21.95 4.02
CA ILE A 132 -14.81 21.07 4.54
C ILE A 132 -14.55 20.91 6.05
N GLY A 133 -15.60 21.16 6.87
CA GLY A 133 -15.57 20.88 8.31
C GLY A 133 -15.75 19.39 8.59
N ASP A 134 -15.45 19.00 9.82
CA ASP A 134 -15.75 17.66 10.37
C ASP A 134 -15.27 16.49 9.50
N ILE A 135 -14.06 16.60 8.97
CA ILE A 135 -13.39 15.48 8.31
C ILE A 135 -12.72 14.57 9.36
N PRO A 136 -12.61 13.25 9.10
CA PRO A 136 -11.82 12.37 9.94
C PRO A 136 -10.38 12.85 10.09
N THR A 137 -9.88 12.91 11.31
CA THR A 137 -8.48 13.24 11.62
C THR A 137 -7.63 11.99 11.85
N LEU A 138 -8.29 10.85 12.01
CA LEU A 138 -7.71 9.53 12.17
C LEU A 138 -8.17 8.63 11.02
N PRO A 139 -7.38 7.63 10.63
CA PRO A 139 -7.84 6.58 9.73
C PRO A 139 -9.01 5.82 10.37
N VAL A 140 -10.01 5.52 9.55
CA VAL A 140 -11.16 4.70 9.94
C VAL A 140 -11.27 3.54 8.97
N LEU A 141 -11.39 2.33 9.50
CA LEU A 141 -11.66 1.12 8.75
C LEU A 141 -13.03 0.60 9.14
N ASP A 142 -13.90 0.40 8.16
CA ASP A 142 -15.14 -0.34 8.31
C ASP A 142 -14.90 -1.79 7.88
N ASP A 143 -14.89 -2.68 8.85
CA ASP A 143 -14.61 -4.10 8.63
C ASP A 143 -15.77 -4.80 7.90
N SER A 144 -16.99 -4.32 8.08
CA SER A 144 -18.18 -4.87 7.44
C SER A 144 -18.23 -4.58 5.95
N MET A 145 -17.81 -3.39 5.55
CA MET A 145 -17.75 -2.93 4.15
C MET A 145 -16.39 -3.21 3.50
N HIS A 146 -15.39 -3.66 4.25
CA HIS A 146 -13.99 -3.75 3.80
C HIS A 146 -13.51 -2.45 3.16
N ALA A 147 -13.89 -1.33 3.75
CA ALA A 147 -13.59 0.01 3.30
C ALA A 147 -12.77 0.77 4.34
N GLY A 148 -11.94 1.68 3.86
CA GLY A 148 -11.13 2.52 4.73
C GLY A 148 -11.09 3.96 4.27
N ILE A 149 -11.00 4.87 5.23
CA ILE A 149 -10.86 6.31 5.00
C ILE A 149 -9.60 6.75 5.72
N THR A 150 -8.71 7.45 5.00
CA THR A 150 -7.44 7.91 5.56
C THR A 150 -7.23 9.39 5.23
N PRO A 151 -7.05 10.25 6.24
CA PRO A 151 -6.66 11.63 6.03
C PRO A 151 -5.19 11.72 5.58
N LEU A 152 -4.91 12.48 4.52
CA LEU A 152 -3.59 12.71 3.94
C LEU A 152 -3.37 14.21 3.74
N GLY A 153 -3.09 14.94 4.81
CA GLY A 153 -2.97 16.39 4.79
C GLY A 153 -4.28 17.06 4.41
N ARG A 154 -4.35 17.68 3.23
CA ARG A 154 -5.57 18.33 2.70
C ARG A 154 -6.44 17.40 1.85
N GLN A 155 -6.13 16.13 1.84
CA GLN A 155 -6.86 15.13 1.07
C GLN A 155 -7.43 14.07 1.98
N LEU A 156 -8.55 13.49 1.57
CA LEU A 156 -9.13 12.30 2.17
C LEU A 156 -9.12 11.20 1.13
N ARG A 157 -8.47 10.09 1.47
CA ARG A 157 -8.42 8.89 0.62
C ARG A 157 -9.39 7.86 1.15
N MET A 158 -10.30 7.43 0.31
CA MET A 158 -11.19 6.31 0.55
C MET A 158 -10.71 5.12 -0.28
N VAL A 159 -10.64 3.96 0.35
CA VAL A 159 -10.23 2.70 -0.29
C VAL A 159 -11.26 1.63 0.02
N GLY A 160 -11.45 0.72 -0.91
CA GLY A 160 -12.32 -0.43 -0.72
C GLY A 160 -12.16 -1.41 -1.87
N THR A 161 -12.81 -2.55 -1.71
CA THR A 161 -12.89 -3.60 -2.73
C THR A 161 -11.53 -4.19 -3.12
N ALA A 162 -11.50 -5.51 -3.24
CA ALA A 162 -10.36 -6.26 -3.75
C ALA A 162 -10.85 -7.16 -4.89
N GLU A 163 -10.28 -6.99 -6.07
CA GLU A 163 -10.66 -7.74 -7.27
C GLU A 163 -9.51 -8.62 -7.76
N PHE A 164 -9.78 -9.91 -7.95
CA PHE A 164 -8.84 -10.90 -8.44
C PHE A 164 -8.94 -11.04 -9.97
N ALA A 165 -8.58 -10.00 -10.70
CA ALA A 165 -8.69 -9.91 -12.15
C ALA A 165 -7.37 -10.21 -12.89
N GLY A 166 -6.37 -10.78 -12.21
CA GLY A 166 -5.05 -10.96 -12.80
C GLY A 166 -4.41 -9.60 -13.15
N PHE A 167 -3.88 -9.48 -14.37
CA PHE A 167 -3.26 -8.24 -14.86
C PHE A 167 -4.23 -7.31 -15.60
N ASP A 168 -5.51 -7.60 -15.59
CA ASP A 168 -6.52 -6.71 -16.16
C ASP A 168 -6.62 -5.44 -15.28
N ALA A 169 -6.29 -4.29 -15.87
CA ALA A 169 -6.33 -2.98 -15.23
C ALA A 169 -7.61 -2.18 -15.56
N SER A 170 -8.56 -2.76 -16.30
CA SER A 170 -9.83 -2.11 -16.60
C SER A 170 -10.65 -1.88 -15.32
N ILE A 171 -11.42 -0.79 -15.28
CA ILE A 171 -12.33 -0.51 -14.17
C ILE A 171 -13.58 -1.38 -14.35
N ASN A 172 -13.93 -2.13 -13.31
CA ASN A 172 -15.19 -2.84 -13.24
C ASN A 172 -16.27 -1.88 -12.73
N HIS A 173 -17.33 -1.68 -13.50
CA HIS A 173 -18.44 -0.77 -13.20
C HIS A 173 -19.68 -1.48 -12.61
N VAL A 174 -19.53 -2.73 -12.15
CA VAL A 174 -20.63 -3.50 -11.54
C VAL A 174 -20.79 -3.16 -10.08
#